data_25f8dd2bee182aaf6a58e42df7fd93f8
#
_entry.id   25f8dd2bee182aaf6a58e42df7fd93f8
#
_cell.length_a   1.000
_cell.length_b   1.000
_cell.length_c   1.000
_cell.angle_alpha   90.00
_cell.angle_beta   90.00
_cell.angle_gamma   90.00
#
_symmetry.space_group_name_H-M   'P 1'
#
loop_
_entity.id
_entity.type
_entity.pdbx_description
1 polymer ?
#
loop_
_entity_poly.entity_id
_entity_poly.type
_entity_poly.pdbx_seq_one_letter_code
_entity_poly.pdbx_strand_id
1 'polypeptide(L)'
;MANVFDSALVVATISEQVQTVLANRLAPLRIFSTDFSNEVRKPKDTIQVPLVTATSATSTNPTDFTPASDVTVGKATVTLDHYAQFFGITQAELANGHRLENLVRINLNALADKIFSVAITPITTVNFGAATVTTTAITPGSGHLATLWSAISKADRKGLVVTPEIYSKLIPTNADFLPLQNGAYGFDQGIYFANSFSGAVAGLDGFAVSPEAVAVASAMPPIDPAVANLLYVSDNVTLEQLGMTVMYNITASQSTRTVTASVEVMFGSAAGLTSGTCALII
;
A
#
# COMPACT_ATOMS: atom_id res chain seq x y z
N MET A 1 -44.26 -4.10 11.03
CA MET A 1 -43.14 -5.06 10.98
C MET A 1 -41.99 -4.44 11.71
N ALA A 2 -41.47 -5.08 12.75
CA ALA A 2 -40.27 -4.59 13.44
C ALA A 2 -39.11 -4.69 12.44
N ASN A 3 -38.39 -3.60 12.19
CA ASN A 3 -37.14 -3.63 11.45
C ASN A 3 -36.15 -4.46 12.28
N VAL A 4 -36.02 -5.72 11.93
CA VAL A 4 -35.00 -6.59 12.51
C VAL A 4 -33.68 -6.12 11.89
N PHE A 5 -32.71 -5.81 12.73
CA PHE A 5 -31.33 -5.56 12.30
C PHE A 5 -30.82 -6.80 11.57
N ASP A 6 -30.65 -6.69 10.26
CA ASP A 6 -30.06 -7.75 9.46
C ASP A 6 -28.53 -7.63 9.51
N SER A 7 -27.97 -8.27 10.52
CA SER A 7 -26.52 -8.32 10.71
C SER A 7 -25.79 -8.98 9.52
N ALA A 8 -26.45 -9.93 8.87
CA ALA A 8 -25.86 -10.63 7.72
C ALA A 8 -25.66 -9.69 6.52
N LEU A 9 -26.63 -8.77 6.30
CA LEU A 9 -26.49 -7.75 5.26
C LEU A 9 -25.33 -6.80 5.56
N VAL A 10 -25.17 -6.35 6.79
CA VAL A 10 -24.10 -5.44 7.19
C VAL A 10 -22.73 -6.12 7.03
N VAL A 11 -22.61 -7.34 7.52
CA VAL A 11 -21.38 -8.16 7.39
C VAL A 11 -21.02 -8.37 5.92
N ALA A 12 -21.98 -8.79 5.09
CA ALA A 12 -21.75 -9.02 3.67
C ALA A 12 -21.30 -7.73 2.96
N THR A 13 -21.98 -6.60 3.22
CA THR A 13 -21.65 -5.31 2.62
C THR A 13 -20.25 -4.85 3.03
N ILE A 14 -19.89 -4.96 4.30
CA ILE A 14 -18.55 -4.57 4.78
C ILE A 14 -17.49 -5.45 4.13
N SER A 15 -17.66 -6.77 4.14
CA SER A 15 -16.71 -7.72 3.56
C SER A 15 -16.48 -7.47 2.07
N GLU A 16 -17.55 -7.27 1.29
CA GLU A 16 -17.48 -6.99 -0.15
C GLU A 16 -16.79 -5.65 -0.43
N GLN A 17 -17.15 -4.60 0.31
CA GLN A 17 -16.55 -3.29 0.13
C GLN A 17 -15.07 -3.27 0.58
N VAL A 18 -14.70 -3.99 1.64
CA VAL A 18 -13.30 -4.15 2.05
C VAL A 18 -12.49 -4.77 0.90
N GLN A 19 -12.96 -5.86 0.30
CA GLN A 19 -12.27 -6.51 -0.81
C GLN A 19 -12.15 -5.59 -2.04
N THR A 20 -13.22 -4.87 -2.38
CA THR A 20 -13.23 -4.06 -3.60
C THR A 20 -12.48 -2.74 -3.42
N VAL A 21 -12.78 -1.99 -2.36
CA VAL A 21 -12.25 -0.63 -2.17
C VAL A 21 -10.78 -0.66 -1.75
N LEU A 22 -10.45 -1.46 -0.73
CA LEU A 22 -9.07 -1.52 -0.25
C LEU A 22 -8.14 -2.15 -1.28
N ALA A 23 -8.55 -3.22 -1.98
CA ALA A 23 -7.73 -3.84 -3.00
C ALA A 23 -7.38 -2.87 -4.14
N ASN A 24 -8.35 -2.05 -4.58
CA ASN A 24 -8.12 -1.08 -5.63
C ASN A 24 -7.26 0.11 -5.16
N ARG A 25 -7.55 0.66 -3.97
CA ARG A 25 -6.83 1.82 -3.44
C ARG A 25 -5.40 1.51 -2.99
N LEU A 26 -5.18 0.31 -2.46
CA LEU A 26 -3.88 -0.16 -2.00
C LEU A 26 -3.08 -0.91 -3.09
N ALA A 27 -3.60 -0.98 -4.31
CA ALA A 27 -2.90 -1.60 -5.44
C ALA A 27 -1.43 -1.11 -5.62
N PRO A 28 -1.08 0.17 -5.37
CA PRO A 28 0.31 0.63 -5.44
C PRO A 28 1.26 -0.08 -4.46
N LEU A 29 0.76 -0.68 -3.36
CA LEU A 29 1.62 -1.41 -2.41
C LEU A 29 2.30 -2.64 -3.02
N ARG A 30 1.80 -3.14 -4.15
CA ARG A 30 2.38 -4.29 -4.86
C ARG A 30 3.80 -4.04 -5.38
N ILE A 31 4.19 -2.77 -5.53
CA ILE A 31 5.53 -2.41 -6.01
C ILE A 31 6.58 -2.45 -4.90
N PHE A 32 6.20 -2.58 -3.64
CA PHE A 32 7.10 -2.62 -2.49
C PHE A 32 7.45 -4.06 -2.08
N SER A 33 8.51 -4.23 -1.31
CA SER A 33 8.77 -5.49 -0.62
C SER A 33 7.76 -5.65 0.52
N THR A 34 6.99 -6.73 0.47
CA THR A 34 5.86 -6.95 1.39
C THR A 34 6.10 -8.17 2.26
N ASP A 35 5.76 -8.06 3.54
CA ASP A 35 5.60 -9.18 4.47
C ASP A 35 4.24 -9.02 5.18
N PHE A 36 3.23 -9.65 4.62
CA PHE A 36 1.88 -9.60 5.13
C PHE A 36 1.55 -10.90 5.84
N SER A 37 1.31 -10.80 7.14
CA SER A 37 1.05 -11.92 8.02
C SER A 37 -0.39 -11.88 8.54
N ASN A 38 -0.98 -13.07 8.70
CA ASN A 38 -2.26 -13.25 9.40
C ASN A 38 -2.07 -13.47 10.91
N GLU A 39 -0.84 -13.35 11.40
CA GLU A 39 -0.57 -13.45 12.83
C GLU A 39 -1.07 -12.22 13.58
N VAL A 40 -1.54 -12.45 14.82
CA VAL A 40 -1.91 -11.37 15.72
C VAL A 40 -0.64 -10.78 16.34
N ARG A 41 -0.43 -9.49 16.15
CA ARG A 41 0.73 -8.75 16.67
C ARG A 41 0.30 -7.57 17.52
N LYS A 42 1.16 -7.18 18.46
CA LYS A 42 0.91 -5.99 19.30
C LYS A 42 1.40 -4.71 18.62
N PRO A 43 0.81 -3.55 18.95
CA PRO A 43 1.37 -2.26 18.54
C PRO A 43 2.84 -2.14 18.98
N LYS A 44 3.68 -1.63 18.07
CA LYS A 44 5.15 -1.52 18.22
C LYS A 44 5.94 -2.82 18.09
N ASP A 45 5.30 -3.94 17.79
CA ASP A 45 6.02 -5.13 17.34
C ASP A 45 6.78 -4.84 16.04
N THR A 46 7.90 -5.54 15.86
CA THR A 46 8.74 -5.37 14.68
C THR A 46 8.74 -6.64 13.82
N ILE A 47 8.69 -6.44 12.51
CA ILE A 47 8.81 -7.49 11.51
C ILE A 47 10.07 -7.22 10.67
N GLN A 48 10.84 -8.27 10.38
CA GLN A 48 11.99 -8.17 9.49
C GLN A 48 11.59 -8.60 8.08
N VAL A 49 11.48 -7.62 7.18
CA VAL A 49 11.18 -7.86 5.78
C VAL A 49 12.47 -8.13 5.01
N PRO A 50 12.63 -9.29 4.36
CA PRO A 50 13.82 -9.58 3.56
C PRO A 50 13.86 -8.68 2.31
N LEU A 51 15.04 -8.15 2.01
CA LEU A 51 15.30 -7.36 0.81
C LEU A 51 16.24 -8.15 -0.09
N VAL A 52 15.81 -8.41 -1.33
CA VAL A 52 16.63 -9.11 -2.30
C VAL A 52 17.63 -8.11 -2.89
N THR A 53 18.91 -8.32 -2.64
CA THR A 53 19.98 -7.54 -3.28
C THR A 53 20.51 -8.32 -4.49
N ALA A 54 20.63 -7.65 -5.63
CA ALA A 54 21.32 -8.25 -6.78
C ALA A 54 22.78 -8.49 -6.41
N THR A 55 23.24 -9.73 -6.53
CA THR A 55 24.65 -10.08 -6.40
C THR A 55 25.30 -10.15 -7.78
N SER A 56 26.51 -9.63 -7.90
CA SER A 56 27.30 -9.87 -9.13
C SER A 56 27.66 -11.35 -9.19
N ALA A 57 27.28 -11.99 -10.30
CA ALA A 57 27.71 -13.35 -10.57
C ALA A 57 29.24 -13.37 -10.74
N THR A 58 29.93 -14.15 -9.93
CA THR A 58 31.34 -14.43 -10.14
C THR A 58 31.42 -15.63 -11.08
N SER A 59 32.04 -15.45 -12.25
CA SER A 59 32.37 -16.57 -13.10
C SER A 59 33.39 -17.46 -12.38
N THR A 60 32.94 -18.63 -11.94
CA THR A 60 33.83 -19.64 -11.37
C THR A 60 34.26 -20.60 -12.47
N ASN A 61 35.54 -20.97 -12.45
CA ASN A 61 36.02 -22.05 -13.28
C ASN A 61 35.20 -23.32 -12.92
N PRO A 62 34.63 -24.06 -13.90
CA PRO A 62 33.84 -25.25 -13.64
C PRO A 62 34.57 -26.37 -12.91
N THR A 63 35.89 -26.27 -12.73
CA THR A 63 36.69 -27.18 -11.91
C THR A 63 36.85 -26.73 -10.44
N ASP A 64 36.43 -25.52 -10.12
CA ASP A 64 36.47 -24.97 -8.76
C ASP A 64 35.06 -24.92 -8.18
N PHE A 65 34.77 -25.85 -7.27
CA PHE A 65 33.49 -25.95 -6.57
C PHE A 65 33.46 -25.12 -5.27
N THR A 66 34.33 -24.14 -5.13
CA THR A 66 34.26 -23.23 -3.98
C THR A 66 32.92 -22.48 -4.05
N PRO A 67 32.05 -22.58 -3.03
CA PRO A 67 30.78 -21.85 -3.04
C PRO A 67 31.06 -20.36 -3.20
N ALA A 68 30.37 -19.73 -4.14
CA ALA A 68 30.38 -18.28 -4.18
C ALA A 68 29.98 -17.73 -2.81
N SER A 69 30.56 -16.62 -2.40
CA SER A 69 30.24 -15.97 -1.11
C SER A 69 28.72 -15.90 -0.90
N ASP A 70 28.28 -16.25 0.28
CA ASP A 70 26.87 -16.23 0.65
C ASP A 70 26.19 -14.93 0.22
N VAL A 71 25.04 -15.05 -0.44
CA VAL A 71 24.19 -13.93 -0.75
C VAL A 71 23.69 -13.33 0.55
N THR A 72 24.20 -12.16 0.91
CA THR A 72 23.72 -11.45 2.10
C THR A 72 22.34 -10.86 1.77
N VAL A 73 21.29 -11.49 2.26
CA VAL A 73 19.94 -10.95 2.17
C VAL A 73 19.86 -9.74 3.12
N GLY A 74 19.71 -8.54 2.56
CA GLY A 74 19.40 -7.36 3.34
C GLY A 74 18.06 -7.53 4.06
N LYS A 75 17.90 -6.90 5.21
CA LYS A 75 16.64 -6.91 5.96
C LYS A 75 16.27 -5.49 6.36
N ALA A 76 15.01 -5.12 6.19
CA ALA A 76 14.44 -3.91 6.76
C ALA A 76 13.58 -4.27 7.98
N THR A 77 13.78 -3.54 9.08
CA THR A 77 12.97 -3.71 10.29
C THR A 77 11.78 -2.76 10.23
N VAL A 78 10.60 -3.30 10.10
CA VAL A 78 9.34 -2.56 10.05
C VAL A 78 8.67 -2.59 11.42
N THR A 79 8.33 -1.44 11.98
CA THR A 79 7.55 -1.33 13.23
C THR A 79 6.08 -1.18 12.89
N LEU A 80 5.25 -2.01 13.50
CA LEU A 80 3.81 -2.01 13.28
C LEU A 80 3.10 -1.03 14.22
N ASP A 81 2.20 -0.24 13.63
CA ASP A 81 1.23 0.59 14.35
C ASP A 81 -0.20 0.14 14.05
N HIS A 82 -1.11 0.38 14.99
CA HIS A 82 -2.52 0.03 14.83
C HIS A 82 -3.27 1.16 14.13
N TYR A 83 -3.91 0.83 13.01
CA TYR A 83 -4.78 1.75 12.26
C TYR A 83 -6.19 1.20 12.25
N ALA A 84 -7.13 2.04 12.64
CA ALA A 84 -8.54 1.69 12.72
C ALA A 84 -9.40 2.83 12.20
N GLN A 85 -10.45 2.49 11.46
CA GLN A 85 -11.48 3.42 11.05
C GLN A 85 -12.80 2.99 11.67
N PHE A 86 -13.36 3.88 12.50
CA PHE A 86 -14.64 3.68 13.17
C PHE A 86 -15.74 4.47 12.48
N PHE A 87 -16.92 3.87 12.33
CA PHE A 87 -18.11 4.57 11.82
C PHE A 87 -19.40 4.02 12.43
N GLY A 88 -20.31 4.95 12.74
CA GLY A 88 -21.64 4.60 13.24
C GLY A 88 -22.59 4.28 12.08
N ILE A 89 -23.43 3.27 12.26
CA ILE A 89 -24.45 2.87 11.31
C ILE A 89 -25.82 3.21 11.92
N THR A 90 -26.57 4.07 11.25
CA THR A 90 -27.92 4.47 11.68
C THR A 90 -28.99 3.55 11.11
N GLN A 91 -30.21 3.62 11.67
CA GLN A 91 -31.33 2.86 11.13
C GLN A 91 -31.68 3.26 9.68
N ALA A 92 -31.35 4.49 9.28
CA ALA A 92 -31.59 4.95 7.91
C ALA A 92 -30.66 4.28 6.88
N GLU A 93 -29.39 4.07 7.26
CA GLU A 93 -28.45 3.31 6.43
C GLU A 93 -28.80 1.82 6.38
N LEU A 94 -29.22 1.26 7.52
CA LEU A 94 -29.68 -0.14 7.57
C LEU A 94 -30.93 -0.40 6.74
N ALA A 95 -31.84 0.58 6.64
CA ALA A 95 -33.04 0.48 5.84
C ALA A 95 -32.77 0.67 4.34
N ASN A 96 -31.61 1.21 3.98
CA ASN A 96 -31.23 1.49 2.58
C ASN A 96 -29.79 1.01 2.33
N GLY A 97 -29.68 -0.17 1.73
CA GLY A 97 -28.39 -0.82 1.43
C GLY A 97 -27.43 0.06 0.64
N HIS A 98 -27.92 0.88 -0.29
CA HIS A 98 -27.06 1.80 -1.06
C HIS A 98 -26.45 2.92 -0.18
N ARG A 99 -27.15 3.39 0.83
CA ARG A 99 -26.59 4.34 1.81
C ARG A 99 -25.54 3.68 2.68
N LEU A 100 -25.77 2.46 3.14
CA LEU A 100 -24.81 1.68 3.90
C LEU A 100 -23.53 1.45 3.08
N GLU A 101 -23.66 1.02 1.84
CA GLU A 101 -22.53 0.81 0.92
C GLU A 101 -21.68 2.09 0.75
N ASN A 102 -22.32 3.24 0.51
CA ASN A 102 -21.61 4.52 0.39
C ASN A 102 -20.92 4.93 1.67
N LEU A 103 -21.55 4.73 2.84
CA LEU A 103 -20.95 5.01 4.14
C LEU A 103 -19.70 4.18 4.36
N VAL A 104 -19.79 2.87 4.13
CA VAL A 104 -18.66 1.94 4.25
C VAL A 104 -17.55 2.35 3.30
N ARG A 105 -17.85 2.60 2.03
CA ARG A 105 -16.88 3.00 1.00
C ARG A 105 -16.11 4.27 1.36
N ILE A 106 -16.78 5.31 1.88
CA ILE A 106 -16.12 6.56 2.26
C ILE A 106 -15.13 6.31 3.40
N ASN A 107 -15.51 5.54 4.40
CA ASN A 107 -14.66 5.23 5.55
C ASN A 107 -13.48 4.33 5.16
N LEU A 108 -13.69 3.35 4.28
CA LEU A 108 -12.61 2.51 3.75
C LEU A 108 -11.62 3.30 2.90
N ASN A 109 -12.08 4.28 2.11
CA ASN A 109 -11.19 5.18 1.39
C ASN A 109 -10.27 5.96 2.35
N ALA A 110 -10.82 6.48 3.45
CA ALA A 110 -10.02 7.19 4.44
C ALA A 110 -8.96 6.29 5.11
N LEU A 111 -9.32 5.04 5.41
CA LEU A 111 -8.37 4.05 5.94
C LEU A 111 -7.28 3.72 4.90
N ALA A 112 -7.67 3.48 3.65
CA ALA A 112 -6.75 3.18 2.57
C ALA A 112 -5.76 4.33 2.33
N ASP A 113 -6.24 5.57 2.29
CA ASP A 113 -5.41 6.76 2.13
C ASP A 113 -4.42 6.90 3.30
N LYS A 114 -4.84 6.56 4.53
CA LYS A 114 -3.95 6.54 5.69
C LYS A 114 -2.88 5.44 5.59
N ILE A 115 -3.25 4.22 5.23
CA ILE A 115 -2.32 3.11 5.05
C ILE A 115 -1.30 3.45 3.95
N PHE A 116 -1.76 3.97 2.81
CA PHE A 116 -0.89 4.39 1.73
C PHE A 116 0.06 5.52 2.16
N SER A 117 -0.44 6.53 2.88
CA SER A 117 0.38 7.60 3.47
C SER A 117 1.49 7.06 4.36
N VAL A 118 1.20 6.06 5.19
CA VAL A 118 2.21 5.39 6.03
C VAL A 118 3.21 4.62 5.16
N ALA A 119 2.75 3.90 4.15
CA ALA A 119 3.62 3.13 3.25
C ALA A 119 4.66 3.99 2.56
N ILE A 120 4.31 5.22 2.18
CA ILE A 120 5.21 6.15 1.48
C ILE A 120 6.02 7.06 2.41
N THR A 121 5.80 7.01 3.72
CA THR A 121 6.55 7.83 4.69
C THR A 121 8.09 7.70 4.54
N PRO A 122 8.67 6.53 4.23
CA PRO A 122 10.11 6.42 4.01
C PRO A 122 10.61 7.11 2.74
N ILE A 123 9.71 7.52 1.82
CA ILE A 123 10.07 8.14 0.54
C ILE A 123 10.37 9.62 0.78
N THR A 124 11.65 9.89 1.06
CA THR A 124 12.16 11.23 1.38
C THR A 124 13.45 11.50 0.65
N THR A 125 13.79 12.79 0.50
CA THR A 125 15.07 13.21 -0.06
C THR A 125 16.27 12.82 0.83
N VAL A 126 16.04 12.60 2.11
CA VAL A 126 17.08 12.11 3.04
C VAL A 126 17.44 10.66 2.71
N ASN A 127 16.46 9.82 2.41
CA ASN A 127 16.67 8.41 2.12
C ASN A 127 17.11 8.18 0.65
N PHE A 128 16.55 8.91 -0.30
CA PHE A 128 16.71 8.60 -1.71
C PHE A 128 17.41 9.70 -2.53
N GLY A 129 17.86 10.78 -1.88
CA GLY A 129 18.58 11.88 -2.50
C GLY A 129 17.65 12.93 -3.11
N ALA A 130 18.25 13.85 -3.85
CA ALA A 130 17.53 14.95 -4.48
C ALA A 130 16.52 14.45 -5.52
N ALA A 131 15.48 15.27 -5.78
CA ALA A 131 14.48 14.97 -6.81
C ALA A 131 15.14 14.75 -8.18
N THR A 132 14.74 13.69 -8.86
CA THR A 132 15.20 13.38 -10.22
C THR A 132 14.51 14.26 -11.24
N VAL A 133 13.23 14.59 -10.99
CA VAL A 133 12.43 15.50 -11.80
C VAL A 133 11.81 16.54 -10.87
N THR A 134 11.96 17.83 -11.21
CA THR A 134 11.40 18.95 -10.44
C THR A 134 10.26 19.57 -11.24
N THR A 135 9.04 19.46 -10.75
CA THR A 135 7.82 19.93 -11.45
C THR A 135 7.69 21.45 -11.47
N THR A 136 8.28 22.16 -10.49
CA THR A 136 8.28 23.60 -10.39
C THR A 136 9.24 24.29 -11.39
N ALA A 137 10.33 23.61 -11.75
CA ALA A 137 11.36 24.15 -12.64
C ALA A 137 11.16 23.75 -14.11
N ILE A 138 10.56 22.59 -14.36
CA ILE A 138 10.40 22.02 -15.72
C ILE A 138 9.01 21.39 -15.82
N THR A 139 8.30 21.67 -16.91
CA THR A 139 7.07 20.92 -17.21
C THR A 139 7.46 19.47 -17.50
N PRO A 140 6.97 18.48 -16.72
CA PRO A 140 7.24 17.08 -17.00
C PRO A 140 6.86 16.72 -18.44
N GLY A 141 7.67 15.88 -19.07
CA GLY A 141 7.45 15.42 -20.42
C GLY A 141 7.96 13.99 -20.62
N SER A 142 7.74 13.41 -21.78
CA SER A 142 8.08 12.01 -22.07
C SER A 142 9.55 11.64 -21.84
N GLY A 143 10.47 12.59 -22.06
CA GLY A 143 11.90 12.40 -21.77
C GLY A 143 12.20 12.14 -20.29
N HIS A 144 11.36 12.62 -19.39
CA HIS A 144 11.53 12.40 -17.97
C HIS A 144 11.19 10.96 -17.52
N LEU A 145 10.36 10.23 -18.27
CA LEU A 145 10.12 8.82 -18.01
C LEU A 145 11.41 8.00 -18.16
N ALA A 146 12.18 8.28 -19.23
CA ALA A 146 13.47 7.62 -19.44
C ALA A 146 14.49 8.00 -18.34
N THR A 147 14.47 9.26 -17.90
CA THR A 147 15.33 9.73 -16.79
C THR A 147 14.96 9.03 -15.48
N LEU A 148 13.69 8.93 -15.15
CA LEU A 148 13.20 8.21 -13.95
C LEU A 148 13.57 6.73 -14.02
N TRP A 149 13.36 6.11 -15.18
CA TRP A 149 13.70 4.71 -15.39
C TRP A 149 15.22 4.44 -15.25
N SER A 150 16.06 5.32 -15.78
CA SER A 150 17.51 5.20 -15.70
C SER A 150 18.07 5.49 -14.30
N ALA A 151 17.41 6.36 -13.53
CA ALA A 151 17.81 6.68 -12.16
C ALA A 151 17.70 5.46 -11.24
N ILE A 152 16.78 4.53 -11.52
CA ILE A 152 16.63 3.26 -10.80
C ILE A 152 17.50 2.19 -11.49
N SER A 153 18.81 2.42 -11.53
CA SER A 153 19.73 1.61 -12.33
C SER A 153 20.01 0.21 -11.77
N LYS A 154 19.80 0.02 -10.46
CA LYS A 154 20.16 -1.23 -9.76
C LYS A 154 18.99 -2.21 -9.63
N ALA A 155 17.81 -1.87 -10.13
CA ALA A 155 16.62 -2.66 -9.97
C ALA A 155 16.30 -3.47 -11.22
N ASP A 156 16.02 -4.75 -11.04
CA ASP A 156 15.49 -5.61 -12.10
C ASP A 156 14.00 -5.35 -12.34
N ARG A 157 13.27 -4.93 -11.31
CA ARG A 157 11.83 -4.67 -11.33
C ARG A 157 11.55 -3.22 -10.92
N LYS A 158 10.73 -2.54 -11.70
CA LYS A 158 10.48 -1.10 -11.53
C LYS A 158 9.00 -0.78 -11.64
N GLY A 159 8.50 0.04 -10.73
CA GLY A 159 7.14 0.57 -10.74
C GLY A 159 7.14 2.09 -10.71
N LEU A 160 6.06 2.69 -11.16
CA LEU A 160 5.85 4.14 -11.15
C LEU A 160 4.53 4.46 -10.44
N VAL A 161 4.57 5.38 -9.48
CA VAL A 161 3.39 5.93 -8.83
C VAL A 161 3.36 7.42 -9.04
N VAL A 162 2.29 7.94 -9.63
CA VAL A 162 2.16 9.37 -9.98
C VAL A 162 0.75 9.87 -9.76
N THR A 163 0.59 11.19 -9.63
CA THR A 163 -0.73 11.79 -9.73
C THR A 163 -1.25 11.72 -11.17
N PRO A 164 -2.58 11.67 -11.39
CA PRO A 164 -3.15 11.69 -12.75
C PRO A 164 -2.73 12.93 -13.55
N GLU A 165 -2.54 14.06 -12.89
CA GLU A 165 -2.08 15.31 -13.52
C GLU A 165 -0.67 15.16 -14.08
N ILE A 166 0.27 14.68 -13.28
CA ILE A 166 1.66 14.46 -13.73
C ILE A 166 1.71 13.40 -14.82
N TYR A 167 0.93 12.33 -14.68
CA TYR A 167 0.89 11.28 -15.70
C TYR A 167 0.48 11.83 -17.06
N SER A 168 -0.55 12.70 -17.12
CA SER A 168 -0.98 13.33 -18.37
C SER A 168 0.10 14.14 -19.07
N LYS A 169 1.03 14.72 -18.30
CA LYS A 169 2.18 15.49 -18.80
C LYS A 169 3.35 14.58 -19.24
N LEU A 170 3.46 13.40 -18.65
CA LEU A 170 4.51 12.43 -18.98
C LEU A 170 4.22 11.62 -20.25
N ILE A 171 2.96 11.50 -20.65
CA ILE A 171 2.57 10.78 -21.87
C ILE A 171 3.04 11.56 -23.10
N PRO A 172 3.75 10.91 -24.06
CA PRO A 172 4.13 11.57 -25.31
C PRO A 172 2.88 11.90 -26.13
N THR A 173 2.83 13.14 -26.63
CA THR A 173 1.74 13.61 -27.49
C THR A 173 1.88 13.20 -28.94
N ASN A 174 3.06 12.73 -29.37
CA ASN A 174 3.32 12.30 -30.73
C ASN A 174 3.26 10.78 -30.84
N ALA A 175 2.41 10.28 -31.75
CA ALA A 175 2.20 8.86 -32.01
C ALA A 175 3.48 8.08 -32.43
N ASP A 176 4.49 8.79 -32.97
CA ASP A 176 5.74 8.18 -33.43
C ASP A 176 6.68 7.71 -32.29
N PHE A 177 6.39 8.08 -31.05
CA PHE A 177 7.19 7.73 -29.88
C PHE A 177 6.53 6.71 -28.93
N LEU A 178 5.57 5.94 -29.43
CA LEU A 178 4.94 4.88 -28.67
C LEU A 178 5.54 3.49 -28.97
N PRO A 179 6.74 3.14 -28.48
CA PRO A 179 7.09 1.73 -28.34
C PRO A 179 6.34 1.22 -27.11
N LEU A 180 5.03 1.03 -27.26
CA LEU A 180 4.20 0.30 -26.32
C LEU A 180 4.49 -1.20 -26.43
N GLN A 181 5.70 -1.60 -26.10
CA GLN A 181 5.92 -2.97 -25.69
C GLN A 181 5.52 -3.09 -24.24
N ASN A 182 4.44 -3.81 -23.99
CA ASN A 182 3.89 -4.12 -22.67
C ASN A 182 3.37 -2.94 -21.82
N GLY A 183 2.92 -1.85 -22.43
CA GLY A 183 2.07 -0.86 -21.75
C GLY A 183 2.74 0.11 -20.79
N ALA A 184 4.02 0.02 -20.47
CA ALA A 184 4.57 0.70 -19.32
C ALA A 184 5.98 1.29 -19.47
N TYR A 185 6.44 1.68 -20.64
CA TYR A 185 7.77 2.31 -20.81
C TYR A 185 8.92 1.66 -20.01
N GLY A 186 8.92 0.34 -19.86
CA GLY A 186 9.92 -0.40 -19.10
C GLY A 186 9.64 -0.47 -17.58
N PHE A 187 8.52 0.03 -17.09
CA PHE A 187 8.06 -0.19 -15.72
C PHE A 187 7.27 -1.51 -15.66
N ASP A 188 7.96 -2.61 -15.47
CA ASP A 188 7.43 -3.98 -15.49
C ASP A 188 6.46 -4.28 -14.34
N GLN A 189 6.59 -3.53 -13.21
CA GLN A 189 5.65 -3.57 -12.08
C GLN A 189 4.36 -2.77 -12.34
N GLY A 190 4.32 -1.99 -13.42
CA GLY A 190 3.18 -1.18 -13.79
C GLY A 190 3.24 0.28 -13.34
N ILE A 191 2.23 1.01 -13.76
CA ILE A 191 2.01 2.42 -13.41
C ILE A 191 0.76 2.51 -12.56
N TYR A 192 0.88 3.12 -11.38
CA TYR A 192 -0.21 3.29 -10.44
C TYR A 192 -0.50 4.76 -10.21
N PHE A 193 -1.75 5.04 -9.85
CA PHE A 193 -2.21 6.39 -9.60
C PHE A 193 -2.50 6.58 -8.12
N ALA A 194 -2.03 7.71 -7.58
CA ALA A 194 -2.37 8.15 -6.23
C ALA A 194 -2.93 9.58 -6.28
N ASN A 195 -3.97 9.84 -5.50
CA ASN A 195 -4.58 11.16 -5.45
C ASN A 195 -3.79 12.15 -4.59
N SER A 196 -2.98 11.63 -3.66
CA SER A 196 -2.20 12.41 -2.71
C SER A 196 -1.00 11.62 -2.21
N PHE A 197 0.10 12.31 -1.98
CA PHE A 197 1.31 11.78 -1.38
C PHE A 197 1.53 12.34 0.05
N SER A 198 0.46 12.57 0.79
CA SER A 198 0.56 12.99 2.18
C SER A 198 1.30 11.95 3.01
N GLY A 199 2.26 12.36 3.81
CA GLY A 199 3.12 11.47 4.60
C GLY A 199 4.53 11.28 4.05
N ALA A 200 4.74 11.51 2.75
CA ALA A 200 6.06 11.58 2.12
C ALA A 200 6.67 13.01 2.23
N VAL A 201 7.75 13.24 1.51
CA VAL A 201 8.35 14.58 1.42
C VAL A 201 7.36 15.59 0.83
N ALA A 202 7.40 16.83 1.35
CA ALA A 202 6.54 17.90 0.85
C ALA A 202 6.80 18.18 -0.64
N GLY A 203 5.73 18.36 -1.41
CA GLY A 203 5.80 18.61 -2.85
C GLY A 203 6.00 17.36 -3.70
N LEU A 204 5.92 16.15 -3.13
CA LEU A 204 6.01 14.92 -3.91
C LEU A 204 4.78 14.78 -4.81
N ASP A 205 5.01 14.71 -6.11
CA ASP A 205 4.00 14.53 -7.16
C ASP A 205 4.02 13.11 -7.75
N GLY A 206 5.09 12.37 -7.46
CA GLY A 206 5.24 10.99 -7.89
C GLY A 206 6.63 10.43 -7.57
N PHE A 207 6.76 9.14 -7.78
CA PHE A 207 8.05 8.46 -7.64
C PHE A 207 8.10 7.20 -8.50
N ALA A 208 9.27 6.91 -9.00
CA ALA A 208 9.59 5.62 -9.59
C ALA A 208 10.41 4.81 -8.56
N VAL A 209 10.10 3.53 -8.41
CA VAL A 209 10.64 2.73 -7.30
C VAL A 209 10.85 1.28 -7.69
N SER A 210 11.87 0.66 -7.08
CA SER A 210 12.02 -0.80 -7.06
C SER A 210 11.43 -1.41 -5.78
N PRO A 211 11.09 -2.69 -5.77
CA PRO A 211 10.56 -3.36 -4.59
C PRO A 211 11.46 -3.22 -3.36
N GLU A 212 12.77 -3.22 -3.55
CA GLU A 212 13.74 -3.19 -2.48
C GLU A 212 13.89 -1.82 -1.80
N ALA A 213 13.31 -0.75 -2.39
CA ALA A 213 13.41 0.60 -1.86
C ALA A 213 12.63 0.80 -0.56
N VAL A 214 11.45 0.19 -0.48
CA VAL A 214 10.57 0.31 0.68
C VAL A 214 10.07 -1.07 1.09
N ALA A 215 10.18 -1.35 2.36
CA ALA A 215 9.61 -2.53 3.00
C ALA A 215 8.30 -2.16 3.70
N VAL A 216 7.26 -2.94 3.49
CA VAL A 216 5.98 -2.79 4.18
C VAL A 216 5.58 -4.11 4.83
N ALA A 217 4.98 -4.02 6.00
CA ALA A 217 4.49 -5.18 6.72
C ALA A 217 3.10 -4.94 7.28
N SER A 218 2.30 -5.99 7.35
CA SER A 218 0.99 -5.95 8.01
C SER A 218 0.75 -7.20 8.85
N ALA A 219 -0.10 -7.04 9.85
CA ALA A 219 -0.55 -8.11 10.72
C ALA A 219 -1.97 -7.82 11.23
N MET A 220 -2.59 -8.78 11.90
CA MET A 220 -3.87 -8.57 12.56
C MET A 220 -3.68 -7.89 13.93
N PRO A 221 -4.56 -6.92 14.28
CA PRO A 221 -4.55 -6.34 15.61
C PRO A 221 -5.05 -7.36 16.66
N PRO A 222 -4.57 -7.27 17.92
CA PRO A 222 -5.12 -8.05 19.00
C PRO A 222 -6.50 -7.51 19.40
N ILE A 223 -7.43 -8.41 19.69
CA ILE A 223 -8.71 -8.03 20.30
C ILE A 223 -8.49 -7.95 21.81
N ASP A 224 -8.78 -6.79 22.40
CA ASP A 224 -8.77 -6.65 23.85
C ASP A 224 -9.84 -7.56 24.46
N PRO A 225 -9.50 -8.44 25.41
CA PRO A 225 -10.46 -9.31 26.08
C PRO A 225 -11.62 -8.55 26.73
N ALA A 226 -11.40 -7.33 27.20
CA ALA A 226 -12.44 -6.48 27.77
C ALA A 226 -13.48 -6.04 26.72
N VAL A 227 -13.04 -5.87 25.46
CA VAL A 227 -13.90 -5.46 24.35
C VAL A 227 -14.51 -6.67 23.65
N ALA A 228 -13.87 -7.83 23.70
CA ALA A 228 -14.32 -9.05 23.02
C ALA A 228 -15.78 -9.42 23.39
N ASN A 229 -16.19 -9.18 24.65
CA ASN A 229 -17.54 -9.44 25.12
C ASN A 229 -18.60 -8.44 24.61
N LEU A 230 -18.15 -7.32 24.04
CA LEU A 230 -19.03 -6.28 23.46
C LEU A 230 -19.20 -6.44 21.96
N LEU A 231 -18.37 -7.28 21.34
CA LEU A 231 -18.40 -7.53 19.89
C LEU A 231 -19.64 -8.37 19.55
N TYR A 232 -20.43 -7.87 18.64
CA TYR A 232 -21.52 -8.62 18.03
C TYR A 232 -21.01 -9.56 16.94
N VAL A 233 -20.09 -9.04 16.11
CA VAL A 233 -19.39 -9.78 15.06
C VAL A 233 -17.94 -9.32 15.04
N SER A 234 -17.02 -10.24 14.92
CA SER A 234 -15.61 -9.97 14.62
C SER A 234 -15.18 -11.01 13.59
N ASP A 235 -14.64 -10.55 12.46
CA ASP A 235 -14.19 -11.44 11.40
C ASP A 235 -13.06 -10.79 10.60
N ASN A 236 -12.41 -11.56 9.74
CA ASN A 236 -11.25 -11.16 8.97
C ASN A 236 -11.52 -11.27 7.47
N VAL A 237 -11.04 -10.30 6.72
CA VAL A 237 -11.10 -10.29 5.26
C VAL A 237 -9.68 -10.20 4.71
N THR A 238 -9.29 -11.21 3.92
CA THR A 238 -8.01 -11.18 3.22
C THR A 238 -8.19 -10.56 1.84
N LEU A 239 -7.38 -9.53 1.56
CA LEU A 239 -7.30 -8.92 0.24
C LEU A 239 -6.47 -9.83 -0.66
N GLU A 240 -7.13 -10.72 -1.42
CA GLU A 240 -6.46 -11.77 -2.22
C GLU A 240 -5.35 -11.23 -3.11
N GLN A 241 -5.56 -10.05 -3.68
CA GLN A 241 -4.61 -9.44 -4.60
C GLN A 241 -3.33 -8.92 -3.94
N LEU A 242 -3.37 -8.60 -2.63
CA LEU A 242 -2.26 -8.05 -1.86
C LEU A 242 -1.70 -9.08 -0.86
N GLY A 243 -2.50 -10.06 -0.45
CA GLY A 243 -2.18 -10.97 0.64
C GLY A 243 -2.33 -10.35 2.04
N MET A 244 -2.85 -9.12 2.13
CA MET A 244 -3.04 -8.41 3.39
C MET A 244 -4.39 -8.78 4.02
N THR A 245 -4.40 -9.07 5.31
CA THR A 245 -5.62 -9.36 6.07
C THR A 245 -6.02 -8.16 6.91
N VAL A 246 -7.29 -7.84 6.88
CA VAL A 246 -7.92 -6.73 7.61
C VAL A 246 -9.00 -7.31 8.51
N MET A 247 -9.04 -6.87 9.76
CA MET A 247 -10.07 -7.26 10.71
C MET A 247 -11.20 -6.24 10.68
N TYR A 248 -12.44 -6.69 10.75
CA TYR A 248 -13.56 -5.81 11.00
C TYR A 248 -14.36 -6.27 12.23
N ASN A 249 -14.84 -5.31 12.98
CA ASN A 249 -15.61 -5.53 14.20
C ASN A 249 -16.92 -4.76 14.14
N ILE A 250 -18.00 -5.38 14.60
CA ILE A 250 -19.31 -4.74 14.71
C ILE A 250 -19.73 -4.83 16.17
N THR A 251 -20.03 -3.69 16.76
CA THR A 251 -20.56 -3.55 18.11
C THR A 251 -21.97 -2.98 18.06
N ALA A 252 -22.88 -3.51 18.86
CA ALA A 252 -24.23 -2.99 19.00
C ALA A 252 -24.45 -2.55 20.44
N SER A 253 -24.76 -1.27 20.64
CA SER A 253 -25.12 -0.73 21.95
C SER A 253 -26.63 -0.64 22.11
N GLN A 254 -27.17 -1.40 23.05
CA GLN A 254 -28.61 -1.35 23.37
C GLN A 254 -29.02 -0.05 24.04
N SER A 255 -28.12 0.55 24.83
CA SER A 255 -28.40 1.79 25.57
C SER A 255 -28.54 3.01 24.68
N THR A 256 -27.69 3.09 23.63
CA THR A 256 -27.69 4.21 22.67
C THR A 256 -28.43 3.87 21.38
N ARG A 257 -28.84 2.62 21.19
CA ARG A 257 -29.44 2.09 19.94
C ARG A 257 -28.58 2.39 18.71
N THR A 258 -27.25 2.36 18.89
CA THR A 258 -26.28 2.59 17.82
C THR A 258 -25.56 1.30 17.50
N VAL A 259 -25.27 1.11 16.22
CA VAL A 259 -24.37 0.09 15.72
C VAL A 259 -23.11 0.81 15.27
N THR A 260 -21.97 0.35 15.73
CA THR A 260 -20.66 0.89 15.32
C THR A 260 -19.88 -0.23 14.64
N ALA A 261 -19.36 0.05 13.47
CA ALA A 261 -18.41 -0.83 12.81
C ALA A 261 -17.01 -0.23 12.86
N SER A 262 -16.00 -1.07 12.95
CA SER A 262 -14.61 -0.69 12.77
C SER A 262 -13.94 -1.61 11.76
N VAL A 263 -13.00 -1.05 11.00
CA VAL A 263 -12.09 -1.80 10.14
C VAL A 263 -10.68 -1.49 10.58
N GLU A 264 -9.90 -2.52 10.87
CA GLU A 264 -8.67 -2.41 11.63
C GLU A 264 -7.55 -3.23 10.99
N VAL A 265 -6.33 -2.71 11.06
CA VAL A 265 -5.12 -3.39 10.60
C VAL A 265 -3.90 -2.92 11.37
N MET A 266 -2.95 -3.82 11.62
CA MET A 266 -1.60 -3.46 12.01
C MET A 266 -0.78 -3.26 10.75
N PHE A 267 -0.14 -2.10 10.59
CA PHE A 267 0.61 -1.77 9.40
C PHE A 267 1.85 -0.94 9.72
N GLY A 268 2.88 -1.08 8.92
CA GLY A 268 4.10 -0.29 9.05
C GLY A 268 4.91 -0.28 7.77
N SER A 269 5.86 0.66 7.69
CA SER A 269 6.81 0.77 6.59
C SER A 269 8.19 1.17 7.08
N ALA A 270 9.21 0.82 6.32
CA ALA A 270 10.60 1.22 6.56
C ALA A 270 11.34 1.44 5.24
N ALA A 271 12.36 2.29 5.26
CA ALA A 271 13.28 2.40 4.14
C ALA A 271 14.07 1.10 4.00
N GLY A 272 14.14 0.61 2.77
CA GLY A 272 14.98 -0.53 2.39
C GLY A 272 16.33 -0.07 1.85
N LEU A 273 16.66 -0.52 0.65
CA LEU A 273 17.85 -0.10 -0.06
C LEU A 273 17.64 1.31 -0.64
N THR A 274 18.52 2.25 -0.28
CA THR A 274 18.31 3.66 -0.64
C THR A 274 19.07 4.10 -1.91
N SER A 275 20.08 3.35 -2.34
CA SER A 275 20.94 3.77 -3.46
C SER A 275 20.49 3.19 -4.80
N GLY A 276 19.97 4.04 -5.69
CA GLY A 276 19.59 3.67 -7.05
C GLY A 276 18.32 2.80 -7.13
N THR A 277 17.44 2.93 -6.14
CA THR A 277 16.21 2.13 -6.01
C THR A 277 14.94 2.95 -6.04
N CYS A 278 15.04 4.27 -5.86
CA CYS A 278 13.92 5.19 -5.96
C CYS A 278 14.33 6.50 -6.62
N ALA A 279 13.45 7.06 -7.45
CA ALA A 279 13.60 8.36 -8.10
C ALA A 279 12.36 9.22 -7.85
N LEU A 280 12.56 10.45 -7.36
CA LEU A 280 11.50 11.35 -6.90
C LEU A 280 11.10 12.34 -7.99
N ILE A 281 9.80 12.67 -8.02
CA ILE A 281 9.19 13.77 -8.79
C ILE A 281 8.65 14.78 -7.79
N ILE A 282 9.25 15.95 -7.69
CA ILE A 282 8.89 17.02 -6.74
C ILE A 282 8.69 18.33 -7.46
#